data_43c09a198ed41c3632491f0049deeb17
#
_entry.id   43c09a198ed41c3632491f0049deeb17
#
_cell.length_a   1.000
_cell.length_b   1.000
_cell.length_c   1.000
_cell.angle_alpha   90.00
_cell.angle_beta   90.00
_cell.angle_gamma   90.00
#
_symmetry.space_group_name_H-M   'P 1'
#
loop_
_entity.id
_entity.type
_entity.pdbx_description
1 polymer ?
#
loop_
_entity_poly.entity_id
_entity_poly.type
_entity_poly.pdbx_seq_one_letter_code
_entity_poly.pdbx_strand_id
1 'polypeptide(L)'
;MDSERFLRELPELFENFPHSEHPVDRRFAPIVERVENLARENNLALLNLAASCLGPDEIYVEVGVFHGASLVAAMLENEGRFVGIDSFDFRDGSLETVEQNLAHFGVGQPELLMGDVFELVPAGALGQARAGVWYYDALHTYEGQIEGLRIAEPWLAPGAFLIVDDTDWEQVARAMDDYLADQPRATRVLTIDGKDRGFPQWWEGMQVLEWSA
;
A
#
# COMPACT_ATOMS: atom_id res chain seq x y z
N MET A 1 14.81 2.90 -2.25
CA MET A 1 13.90 1.86 -2.79
C MET A 1 14.56 1.20 -4.00
N ASP A 2 14.53 -0.13 -4.10
CA ASP A 2 15.02 -0.87 -5.27
C ASP A 2 13.86 -1.16 -6.22
N SER A 3 13.49 -0.13 -7.00
CA SER A 3 12.36 -0.18 -7.94
C SER A 3 12.61 -1.15 -9.10
N GLU A 4 13.87 -1.30 -9.55
CA GLU A 4 14.22 -2.25 -10.61
C GLU A 4 14.02 -3.70 -10.15
N ARG A 5 14.40 -4.02 -8.91
CA ARG A 5 14.17 -5.33 -8.30
C ARG A 5 12.67 -5.63 -8.22
N PHE A 6 11.87 -4.68 -7.71
CA PHE A 6 10.43 -4.86 -7.59
C PHE A 6 9.78 -5.18 -8.94
N LEU A 7 10.05 -4.37 -9.98
CA LEU A 7 9.45 -4.57 -11.31
C LEU A 7 9.88 -5.89 -11.96
N ARG A 8 11.09 -6.34 -11.69
CA ARG A 8 11.59 -7.62 -12.18
C ARG A 8 10.97 -8.81 -11.45
N GLU A 9 10.87 -8.75 -10.12
CA GLU A 9 10.46 -9.89 -9.28
C GLU A 9 8.94 -10.03 -9.15
N LEU A 10 8.17 -8.94 -9.30
CA LEU A 10 6.72 -9.00 -9.17
C LEU A 10 6.06 -10.04 -10.08
N PRO A 11 6.34 -10.11 -11.40
CA PRO A 11 5.77 -11.15 -12.24
C PRO A 11 6.17 -12.57 -11.84
N GLU A 12 7.35 -12.74 -11.23
CA GLU A 12 7.88 -14.04 -10.80
C GLU A 12 7.14 -14.63 -9.59
N LEU A 13 6.38 -13.81 -8.86
CA LEU A 13 5.52 -14.29 -7.77
C LEU A 13 4.33 -15.11 -8.28
N PHE A 14 4.06 -15.14 -9.57
CA PHE A 14 2.86 -15.70 -10.18
C PHE A 14 3.21 -16.64 -11.33
N GLU A 15 2.41 -17.69 -11.53
CA GLU A 15 2.56 -18.56 -12.71
C GLU A 15 2.24 -17.83 -14.02
N ASN A 16 1.29 -16.90 -13.99
CA ASN A 16 0.82 -16.14 -15.14
C ASN A 16 0.36 -14.74 -14.71
N PHE A 17 1.31 -13.84 -14.48
CA PHE A 17 1.04 -12.45 -14.10
C PHE A 17 0.36 -11.66 -15.22
N PRO A 18 -0.68 -10.87 -14.96
CA PRO A 18 -1.40 -10.67 -13.70
C PRO A 18 -2.64 -11.61 -13.56
N HIS A 19 -2.75 -12.68 -14.35
CA HIS A 19 -3.95 -13.50 -14.50
C HIS A 19 -4.08 -14.63 -13.46
N SER A 20 -3.03 -14.95 -12.71
CA SER A 20 -3.10 -16.00 -11.67
C SER A 20 -4.10 -15.63 -10.58
N GLU A 21 -4.89 -16.62 -10.13
CA GLU A 21 -5.86 -16.44 -9.03
C GLU A 21 -5.18 -16.09 -7.70
N HIS A 22 -3.93 -16.53 -7.53
CA HIS A 22 -3.13 -16.31 -6.33
C HIS A 22 -1.64 -16.38 -6.66
N PRO A 23 -0.75 -15.88 -5.79
CA PRO A 23 0.69 -16.07 -5.95
C PRO A 23 1.08 -17.54 -5.80
N VAL A 24 2.24 -17.92 -6.33
CA VAL A 24 2.81 -19.29 -6.20
C VAL A 24 3.00 -19.64 -4.73
N ASP A 25 3.56 -18.70 -3.95
CA ASP A 25 3.66 -18.85 -2.50
C ASP A 25 2.35 -18.41 -1.83
N ARG A 26 1.67 -19.37 -1.20
CA ARG A 26 0.35 -19.20 -0.56
C ARG A 26 0.45 -18.69 0.88
N ARG A 27 1.58 -18.12 1.30
CA ARG A 27 1.77 -17.62 2.68
C ARG A 27 0.82 -16.49 3.09
N PHE A 28 0.16 -15.84 2.12
CA PHE A 28 -0.83 -14.78 2.37
C PHE A 28 -2.27 -15.32 2.52
N ALA A 29 -2.55 -16.56 2.10
CA ALA A 29 -3.88 -17.16 2.22
C ALA A 29 -4.42 -17.12 3.66
N PRO A 30 -3.63 -17.47 4.70
CA PRO A 30 -4.09 -17.40 6.09
C PRO A 30 -4.49 -15.98 6.54
N ILE A 31 -3.87 -14.94 5.96
CA ILE A 31 -4.22 -13.54 6.26
C ILE A 31 -5.61 -13.23 5.71
N VAL A 32 -5.83 -13.52 4.43
CA VAL A 32 -7.13 -13.31 3.76
C VAL A 32 -8.26 -14.11 4.43
N GLU A 33 -7.96 -15.33 4.89
CA GLU A 33 -8.95 -16.20 5.53
C GLU A 33 -9.32 -15.75 6.96
N ARG A 34 -8.37 -15.16 7.69
CA ARG A 34 -8.55 -14.83 9.10
C ARG A 34 -8.92 -13.38 9.37
N VAL A 35 -8.25 -12.47 8.69
CA VAL A 35 -8.45 -11.03 8.89
C VAL A 35 -9.59 -10.57 7.98
N GLU A 36 -10.61 -9.91 8.56
CA GLU A 36 -11.60 -9.23 7.75
C GLU A 36 -10.89 -8.14 6.92
N ASN A 37 -11.03 -8.24 5.61
CA ASN A 37 -10.27 -7.39 4.69
C ASN A 37 -11.03 -7.16 3.38
N LEU A 38 -10.56 -6.19 2.61
CA LEU A 38 -11.04 -5.80 1.29
C LEU A 38 -9.96 -6.00 0.22
N ALA A 39 -9.09 -7.00 0.40
CA ALA A 39 -7.97 -7.32 -0.48
C ALA A 39 -8.02 -8.78 -0.98
N ARG A 40 -7.06 -9.15 -1.80
CA ARG A 40 -6.79 -10.52 -2.27
C ARG A 40 -5.34 -10.87 -2.01
N GLU A 41 -5.00 -12.15 -2.04
CA GLU A 41 -3.62 -12.61 -1.87
C GLU A 41 -2.65 -11.91 -2.82
N ASN A 42 -3.08 -11.56 -4.03
CA ASN A 42 -2.24 -10.90 -5.03
C ASN A 42 -1.88 -9.47 -4.61
N ASN A 43 -2.85 -8.70 -4.06
CA ASN A 43 -2.59 -7.36 -3.49
C ASN A 43 -1.56 -7.48 -2.35
N LEU A 44 -1.76 -8.45 -1.44
CA LEU A 44 -0.88 -8.67 -0.30
C LEU A 44 0.54 -9.06 -0.73
N ALA A 45 0.68 -9.92 -1.74
CA ALA A 45 1.98 -10.32 -2.28
C ALA A 45 2.75 -9.14 -2.91
N LEU A 46 2.05 -8.25 -3.63
CA LEU A 46 2.63 -7.04 -4.18
C LEU A 46 3.16 -6.12 -3.08
N LEU A 47 2.36 -5.86 -2.04
CA LEU A 47 2.76 -5.00 -0.91
C LEU A 47 3.93 -5.58 -0.13
N ASN A 48 3.95 -6.90 0.09
CA ASN A 48 5.07 -7.58 0.73
C ASN A 48 6.36 -7.46 -0.08
N LEU A 49 6.31 -7.67 -1.40
CA LEU A 49 7.47 -7.48 -2.26
C LEU A 49 7.94 -6.02 -2.25
N ALA A 50 7.01 -5.05 -2.32
CA ALA A 50 7.37 -3.64 -2.26
C ALA A 50 8.11 -3.30 -0.95
N ALA A 51 7.61 -3.81 0.18
CA ALA A 51 8.27 -3.65 1.48
C ALA A 51 9.68 -4.29 1.51
N SER A 52 9.86 -5.46 0.87
CA SER A 52 11.18 -6.14 0.78
C SER A 52 12.23 -5.36 -0.02
N CYS A 53 11.79 -4.41 -0.84
CA CYS A 53 12.65 -3.59 -1.69
C CYS A 53 13.02 -2.24 -1.06
N LEU A 54 12.67 -1.99 0.19
CA LEU A 54 13.04 -0.77 0.92
C LEU A 54 14.56 -0.66 1.09
N GLY A 55 15.06 0.56 0.96
CA GLY A 55 16.43 0.88 1.37
C GLY A 55 16.58 0.88 2.91
N PRO A 56 17.81 0.81 3.43
CA PRO A 56 18.08 0.60 4.86
C PRO A 56 17.54 1.73 5.77
N ASP A 57 17.39 2.94 5.25
CA ASP A 57 16.92 4.12 6.00
C ASP A 57 15.51 4.55 5.58
N GLU A 58 14.84 3.75 4.77
CA GLU A 58 13.51 4.03 4.28
C GLU A 58 12.44 3.33 5.12
N ILE A 59 11.23 3.89 5.10
CA ILE A 59 10.08 3.33 5.81
C ILE A 59 8.97 2.93 4.83
N TYR A 60 8.18 1.95 5.23
CA TYR A 60 6.88 1.65 4.65
C TYR A 60 5.82 2.47 5.39
N VAL A 61 4.99 3.19 4.65
CA VAL A 61 3.85 3.93 5.19
C VAL A 61 2.57 3.40 4.54
N GLU A 62 1.59 3.07 5.37
CA GLU A 62 0.25 2.66 4.96
C GLU A 62 -0.78 3.63 5.52
N VAL A 63 -1.63 4.17 4.66
CA VAL A 63 -2.74 5.06 5.01
C VAL A 63 -4.05 4.33 4.71
N GLY A 64 -4.83 4.05 5.76
CA GLY A 64 -5.96 3.16 5.72
C GLY A 64 -5.55 1.73 6.12
N VAL A 65 -5.55 1.45 7.42
CA VAL A 65 -5.09 0.16 7.99
C VAL A 65 -6.25 -0.81 8.20
N PHE A 66 -7.43 -0.30 8.55
CA PHE A 66 -8.64 -1.05 8.86
C PHE A 66 -8.41 -2.13 9.93
N HIS A 67 -8.32 -3.41 9.55
CA HIS A 67 -8.00 -4.54 10.44
C HIS A 67 -6.56 -5.05 10.28
N GLY A 68 -5.75 -4.41 9.43
CA GLY A 68 -4.31 -4.63 9.29
C GLY A 68 -3.89 -5.77 8.38
N ALA A 69 -4.73 -6.26 7.48
CA ALA A 69 -4.38 -7.37 6.60
C ALA A 69 -3.18 -7.02 5.68
N SER A 70 -3.23 -5.86 5.04
CA SER A 70 -2.17 -5.32 4.17
C SER A 70 -0.89 -5.04 4.94
N LEU A 71 -1.00 -4.43 6.13
CA LEU A 71 0.14 -4.14 6.99
C LEU A 71 0.82 -5.41 7.49
N VAL A 72 0.05 -6.41 7.96
CA VAL A 72 0.56 -7.74 8.33
C VAL A 72 1.29 -8.37 7.15
N ALA A 73 0.71 -8.34 5.96
CA ALA A 73 1.33 -8.91 4.77
C ALA A 73 2.62 -8.19 4.39
N ALA A 74 2.63 -6.85 4.39
CA ALA A 74 3.83 -6.06 4.12
C ALA A 74 4.97 -6.38 5.09
N MET A 75 4.66 -6.64 6.36
CA MET A 75 5.63 -6.95 7.41
C MET A 75 6.07 -8.42 7.44
N LEU A 76 5.31 -9.33 6.82
CA LEU A 76 5.60 -10.78 6.89
C LEU A 76 6.96 -11.09 6.27
N GLU A 77 7.90 -11.59 7.10
CA GLU A 77 9.29 -11.88 6.73
C GLU A 77 10.11 -10.68 6.24
N ASN A 78 9.62 -9.46 6.43
CA ASN A 78 10.32 -8.22 6.14
C ASN A 78 10.78 -7.53 7.42
N GLU A 79 12.01 -7.04 7.41
CA GLU A 79 12.58 -6.20 8.46
C GLU A 79 12.53 -4.73 8.05
N GLY A 80 12.42 -3.83 9.01
CA GLY A 80 12.42 -2.40 8.75
C GLY A 80 11.44 -1.63 9.63
N ARG A 81 11.24 -0.37 9.31
CA ARG A 81 10.28 0.49 10.00
C ARG A 81 8.99 0.58 9.19
N PHE A 82 7.90 0.18 9.82
CA PHE A 82 6.55 0.22 9.26
C PHE A 82 5.71 1.21 10.05
N VAL A 83 4.94 2.02 9.35
CA VAL A 83 4.02 3.02 9.92
C VAL A 83 2.64 2.80 9.31
N GLY A 84 1.65 2.56 10.16
CA GLY A 84 0.25 2.52 9.78
C GLY A 84 -0.47 3.78 10.29
N ILE A 85 -1.25 4.43 9.45
CA ILE A 85 -2.03 5.64 9.77
C ILE A 85 -3.50 5.35 9.50
N ASP A 86 -4.35 5.46 10.51
CA ASP A 86 -5.80 5.26 10.38
C ASP A 86 -6.56 6.05 11.43
N SER A 87 -7.72 6.60 11.08
CA SER A 87 -8.64 7.22 12.03
C SER A 87 -9.50 6.18 12.76
N PHE A 88 -9.62 4.97 12.18
CA PHE A 88 -10.51 3.89 12.60
C PHE A 88 -12.00 4.27 12.62
N ASP A 89 -12.39 5.24 11.77
CA ASP A 89 -13.79 5.65 11.62
C ASP A 89 -14.56 4.79 10.61
N PHE A 90 -13.85 3.96 9.84
CA PHE A 90 -14.47 3.10 8.84
C PHE A 90 -14.98 1.80 9.44
N ARG A 91 -16.30 1.56 9.38
CA ARG A 91 -16.98 0.36 9.87
C ARG A 91 -16.61 0.04 11.34
N ASP A 92 -16.11 -1.16 11.56
CA ASP A 92 -15.67 -1.71 12.86
C ASP A 92 -14.15 -1.82 12.98
N GLY A 93 -13.41 -1.10 12.14
CA GLY A 93 -11.95 -0.98 12.23
C GLY A 93 -11.54 -0.50 13.62
N SER A 94 -10.47 -1.08 14.17
CA SER A 94 -9.98 -0.67 15.48
C SER A 94 -8.50 -1.00 15.66
N LEU A 95 -7.83 -0.14 16.41
CA LEU A 95 -6.43 -0.35 16.80
C LEU A 95 -6.23 -1.70 17.50
N GLU A 96 -7.14 -2.08 18.40
CA GLU A 96 -7.07 -3.35 19.14
C GLU A 96 -7.10 -4.56 18.19
N THR A 97 -7.95 -4.53 17.15
CA THR A 97 -8.02 -5.60 16.15
C THR A 97 -6.74 -5.70 15.34
N VAL A 98 -6.16 -4.56 14.95
CA VAL A 98 -4.86 -4.52 14.25
C VAL A 98 -3.77 -5.15 15.11
N GLU A 99 -3.64 -4.74 16.39
CA GLU A 99 -2.66 -5.29 17.33
C GLU A 99 -2.82 -6.80 17.54
N GLN A 100 -4.06 -7.28 17.64
CA GLN A 100 -4.35 -8.72 17.76
C GLN A 100 -3.93 -9.48 16.50
N ASN A 101 -4.17 -8.95 15.31
CA ASN A 101 -3.78 -9.58 14.06
C ASN A 101 -2.25 -9.58 13.88
N LEU A 102 -1.57 -8.47 14.15
CA LEU A 102 -0.09 -8.41 14.15
C LEU A 102 0.51 -9.47 15.10
N ALA A 103 -0.01 -9.58 16.31
CA ALA A 103 0.45 -10.56 17.29
C ALA A 103 0.16 -12.01 16.83
N HIS A 104 -1.00 -12.26 16.22
CA HIS A 104 -1.37 -13.60 15.73
C HIS A 104 -0.41 -14.09 14.64
N PHE A 105 -0.05 -13.22 13.68
CA PHE A 105 0.86 -13.59 12.59
C PHE A 105 2.34 -13.51 13.01
N GLY A 106 2.63 -13.07 14.23
CA GLY A 106 3.99 -13.02 14.76
C GLY A 106 4.90 -12.03 14.04
N VAL A 107 4.31 -11.04 13.36
CA VAL A 107 5.06 -9.94 12.74
C VAL A 107 5.47 -8.92 13.81
N GLY A 108 6.44 -8.06 13.49
CA GLY A 108 6.96 -7.05 14.42
C GLY A 108 5.90 -6.05 14.88
N GLN A 109 6.35 -5.02 15.60
CA GLN A 109 5.47 -3.95 16.06
C GLN A 109 5.68 -2.72 15.15
N PRO A 110 4.71 -2.39 14.28
CA PRO A 110 4.76 -1.14 13.52
C PRO A 110 4.45 0.05 14.42
N GLU A 111 4.77 1.24 13.96
CA GLU A 111 4.24 2.47 14.56
C GLU A 111 2.80 2.69 14.06
N LEU A 112 1.82 2.65 14.96
CA LEU A 112 0.42 2.89 14.62
C LEU A 112 0.02 4.30 15.07
N LEU A 113 -0.29 5.16 14.11
CA LEU A 113 -0.70 6.55 14.29
C LEU A 113 -2.21 6.64 14.11
N MET A 114 -2.93 6.84 15.23
CA MET A 114 -4.39 6.97 15.21
C MET A 114 -4.79 8.43 14.95
N GLY A 115 -5.47 8.69 13.85
CA GLY A 115 -6.00 10.00 13.49
C GLY A 115 -6.03 10.25 11.99
N ASP A 116 -6.37 11.49 11.64
CA ASP A 116 -6.45 11.93 10.24
C ASP A 116 -5.04 12.13 9.66
N VAL A 117 -4.75 11.45 8.56
CA VAL A 117 -3.47 11.57 7.84
C VAL A 117 -3.18 13.02 7.43
N PHE A 118 -4.22 13.79 7.06
CA PHE A 118 -4.11 15.19 6.65
C PHE A 118 -3.77 16.14 7.82
N GLU A 119 -3.92 15.70 9.05
CA GLU A 119 -3.49 16.42 10.24
C GLU A 119 -2.13 15.91 10.75
N LEU A 120 -1.97 14.57 10.86
CA LEU A 120 -0.81 13.93 11.47
C LEU A 120 0.48 14.16 10.68
N VAL A 121 0.42 13.95 9.34
CA VAL A 121 1.63 14.02 8.50
C VAL A 121 2.18 15.46 8.41
N PRO A 122 1.37 16.51 8.16
CA PRO A 122 1.85 17.89 8.20
C PRO A 122 2.35 18.33 9.58
N ALA A 123 1.81 17.76 10.66
CA ALA A 123 2.29 18.01 12.02
C ALA A 123 3.65 17.34 12.33
N GLY A 124 4.20 16.56 11.38
CA GLY A 124 5.52 15.96 11.50
C GLY A 124 5.52 14.57 12.14
N ALA A 125 4.40 13.84 12.11
CA ALA A 125 4.29 12.51 12.72
C ALA A 125 5.33 11.50 12.20
N LEU A 126 5.81 11.65 10.96
CA LEU A 126 6.84 10.76 10.38
C LEU A 126 8.29 11.15 10.79
N GLY A 127 8.48 12.27 11.46
CA GLY A 127 9.80 12.75 11.91
C GLY A 127 10.74 13.12 10.76
N GLN A 128 11.93 12.50 10.72
CA GLN A 128 12.93 12.71 9.65
C GLN A 128 12.96 11.54 8.64
N ALA A 129 12.04 10.58 8.78
CA ALA A 129 12.02 9.40 7.93
C ALA A 129 11.71 9.74 6.47
N ARG A 130 12.16 8.88 5.56
CA ARG A 130 11.83 8.94 4.14
C ARG A 130 11.04 7.68 3.77
N ALA A 131 9.86 7.87 3.18
CA ALA A 131 9.07 6.77 2.69
C ALA A 131 9.67 6.21 1.39
N GLY A 132 10.04 4.94 1.39
CA GLY A 132 10.33 4.18 0.19
C GLY A 132 9.06 3.60 -0.42
N VAL A 133 8.05 3.32 0.43
CA VAL A 133 6.70 2.94 0.02
C VAL A 133 5.69 3.82 0.75
N TRP A 134 4.76 4.38 -0.01
CA TRP A 134 3.54 5.03 0.47
C TRP A 134 2.35 4.32 -0.15
N TYR A 135 1.70 3.47 0.63
CA TYR A 135 0.47 2.79 0.23
C TYR A 135 -0.74 3.58 0.71
N TYR A 136 -1.60 3.98 -0.23
CA TYR A 136 -2.78 4.78 0.05
C TYR A 136 -4.05 4.00 -0.27
N ASP A 137 -4.79 3.65 0.77
CA ASP A 137 -6.04 2.89 0.76
C ASP A 137 -7.01 3.52 1.77
N ALA A 138 -7.32 4.82 1.60
CA ALA A 138 -8.15 5.56 2.56
C ALA A 138 -9.34 6.24 1.89
N LEU A 139 -9.25 7.55 1.59
CA LEU A 139 -10.37 8.27 0.98
C LEU A 139 -10.41 8.07 -0.53
N HIS A 140 -11.44 7.37 -1.02
CA HIS A 140 -11.62 7.08 -2.44
C HIS A 140 -12.46 8.14 -3.17
N THR A 141 -12.54 9.37 -2.64
CA THR A 141 -13.04 10.53 -3.38
C THR A 141 -11.94 11.08 -4.29
N TYR A 142 -12.31 11.81 -5.34
CA TYR A 142 -11.35 12.45 -6.24
C TYR A 142 -10.38 13.37 -5.47
N GLU A 143 -10.92 14.23 -4.61
CA GLU A 143 -10.15 15.18 -3.81
C GLU A 143 -9.25 14.47 -2.79
N GLY A 144 -9.82 13.50 -2.05
CA GLY A 144 -9.07 12.73 -1.05
C GLY A 144 -7.91 11.95 -1.68
N GLN A 145 -8.09 11.43 -2.89
CA GLN A 145 -7.04 10.73 -3.62
C GLN A 145 -5.89 11.67 -4.03
N ILE A 146 -6.22 12.84 -4.59
CA ILE A 146 -5.20 13.85 -4.96
C ILE A 146 -4.44 14.33 -3.72
N GLU A 147 -5.14 14.65 -2.64
CA GLU A 147 -4.53 15.13 -1.40
C GLU A 147 -3.69 14.05 -0.73
N GLY A 148 -4.16 12.80 -0.73
CA GLY A 148 -3.43 11.66 -0.16
C GLY A 148 -2.09 11.38 -0.85
N LEU A 149 -1.98 11.67 -2.15
CA LEU A 149 -0.72 11.59 -2.87
C LEU A 149 0.17 12.83 -2.62
N ARG A 150 -0.41 14.03 -2.64
CA ARG A 150 0.34 15.28 -2.43
C ARG A 150 0.95 15.38 -1.04
N ILE A 151 0.25 14.89 -0.02
CA ILE A 151 0.74 14.92 1.35
C ILE A 151 1.98 14.04 1.56
N ALA A 152 2.15 13.00 0.72
CA ALA A 152 3.31 12.12 0.73
C ALA A 152 4.58 12.78 0.19
N GLU A 153 4.45 13.68 -0.79
CA GLU A 153 5.56 14.20 -1.60
C GLU A 153 6.78 14.71 -0.80
N PRO A 154 6.61 15.49 0.29
CA PRO A 154 7.75 15.96 1.09
C PRO A 154 8.53 14.84 1.79
N TRP A 155 7.91 13.66 1.93
CA TRP A 155 8.44 12.53 2.70
C TRP A 155 9.02 11.43 1.82
N LEU A 156 8.77 11.46 0.49
CA LEU A 156 9.22 10.42 -0.41
C LEU A 156 10.74 10.40 -0.57
N ALA A 157 11.30 9.21 -0.56
CA ALA A 157 12.68 8.97 -0.99
C ALA A 157 12.79 9.00 -2.52
N PRO A 158 13.97 9.25 -3.08
CA PRO A 158 14.22 9.00 -4.51
C PRO A 158 13.96 7.53 -4.86
N GLY A 159 13.18 7.27 -5.93
CA GLY A 159 12.77 5.93 -6.32
C GLY A 159 11.63 5.35 -5.48
N ALA A 160 11.03 6.11 -4.56
CA ALA A 160 9.91 5.64 -3.75
C ALA A 160 8.70 5.26 -4.60
N PHE A 161 7.91 4.33 -4.09
CA PHE A 161 6.62 4.00 -4.67
C PHE A 161 5.46 4.67 -3.94
N LEU A 162 4.58 5.28 -4.73
CA LEU A 162 3.22 5.60 -4.37
C LEU A 162 2.34 4.47 -4.90
N ILE A 163 1.81 3.63 -4.02
CA ILE A 163 0.93 2.52 -4.37
C ILE A 163 -0.50 2.93 -4.00
N VAL A 164 -1.42 2.81 -4.93
CA VAL A 164 -2.80 3.24 -4.77
C VAL A 164 -3.73 2.07 -5.01
N ASP A 165 -4.67 1.84 -4.10
CA ASP A 165 -5.72 0.83 -4.21
C ASP A 165 -7.00 1.39 -4.86
N ASP A 166 -7.94 0.49 -5.15
CA ASP A 166 -9.27 0.78 -5.68
C ASP A 166 -9.27 1.58 -7.00
N THR A 167 -8.25 1.36 -7.84
CA THR A 167 -8.03 2.12 -9.09
C THR A 167 -9.00 1.78 -10.22
N ASP A 168 -9.89 0.80 -10.05
CA ASP A 168 -11.03 0.55 -10.96
C ASP A 168 -12.14 1.60 -10.78
N TRP A 169 -12.19 2.28 -9.65
CA TRP A 169 -13.18 3.32 -9.40
C TRP A 169 -12.89 4.56 -10.24
N GLU A 170 -13.90 5.05 -10.99
CA GLU A 170 -13.74 6.13 -11.96
C GLU A 170 -13.11 7.39 -11.35
N GLN A 171 -13.55 7.80 -10.14
CA GLN A 171 -13.03 8.98 -9.47
C GLN A 171 -11.57 8.81 -9.02
N VAL A 172 -11.16 7.58 -8.62
CA VAL A 172 -9.77 7.27 -8.26
C VAL A 172 -8.90 7.27 -9.51
N ALA A 173 -9.32 6.55 -10.56
CA ALA A 173 -8.59 6.51 -11.84
C ALA A 173 -8.37 7.92 -12.41
N ARG A 174 -9.41 8.76 -12.39
CA ARG A 174 -9.33 10.15 -12.85
C ARG A 174 -8.40 10.99 -11.99
N ALA A 175 -8.46 10.84 -10.66
CA ALA A 175 -7.53 11.53 -9.75
C ALA A 175 -6.07 11.16 -10.03
N MET A 176 -5.79 9.88 -10.30
CA MET A 176 -4.46 9.40 -10.67
C MET A 176 -3.96 10.02 -11.97
N ASP A 177 -4.82 10.11 -13.00
CA ASP A 177 -4.44 10.71 -14.28
C ASP A 177 -4.17 12.22 -14.16
N ASP A 178 -5.01 12.95 -13.42
CA ASP A 178 -4.85 14.38 -13.19
C ASP A 178 -3.61 14.66 -12.30
N TYR A 179 -3.37 13.84 -11.26
CA TYR A 179 -2.15 13.94 -10.45
C TYR A 179 -0.88 13.78 -11.30
N LEU A 180 -0.83 12.77 -12.16
CA LEU A 180 0.32 12.53 -13.04
C LEU A 180 0.52 13.63 -14.07
N ALA A 181 -0.56 14.26 -14.54
CA ALA A 181 -0.45 15.39 -15.47
C ALA A 181 0.18 16.63 -14.81
N ASP A 182 -0.05 16.82 -13.50
CA ASP A 182 0.44 17.97 -12.73
C ASP A 182 1.79 17.70 -12.05
N GLN A 183 2.16 16.42 -11.83
CA GLN A 183 3.34 16.05 -11.04
C GLN A 183 4.40 15.34 -11.88
N PRO A 184 5.36 16.10 -12.47
CA PRO A 184 6.36 15.54 -13.38
C PRO A 184 7.39 14.61 -12.71
N ARG A 185 7.44 14.56 -11.37
CA ARG A 185 8.31 13.67 -10.63
C ARG A 185 7.71 12.28 -10.43
N ALA A 186 6.41 12.12 -10.64
CA ALA A 186 5.73 10.84 -10.54
C ALA A 186 5.61 10.21 -11.94
N THR A 187 5.93 8.93 -12.05
CA THR A 187 5.76 8.14 -13.28
C THR A 187 5.00 6.88 -12.98
N ARG A 188 3.92 6.61 -13.71
CA ARG A 188 3.19 5.36 -13.59
C ARG A 188 4.03 4.22 -14.14
N VAL A 189 4.43 3.28 -13.28
CA VAL A 189 5.26 2.12 -13.64
C VAL A 189 4.48 0.82 -13.71
N LEU A 190 3.29 0.78 -13.06
CA LEU A 190 2.43 -0.39 -13.08
C LEU A 190 0.96 0.02 -12.99
N THR A 191 0.11 -0.66 -13.76
CA THR A 191 -1.35 -0.65 -13.62
C THR A 191 -1.82 -2.10 -13.64
N ILE A 192 -2.61 -2.46 -12.65
CA ILE A 192 -3.26 -3.76 -12.56
C ILE A 192 -4.75 -3.51 -12.41
N ASP A 193 -5.51 -3.93 -13.38
CA ASP A 193 -6.97 -3.84 -13.37
C ASP A 193 -7.56 -4.77 -12.28
N GLY A 194 -8.69 -4.41 -11.73
CA GLY A 194 -9.42 -5.17 -10.72
C GLY A 194 -10.63 -5.91 -11.26
N LYS A 195 -11.55 -6.24 -10.37
CA LYS A 195 -12.71 -7.09 -10.66
C LYS A 195 -13.64 -6.53 -11.75
N ASP A 196 -13.82 -5.21 -11.79
CA ASP A 196 -14.73 -4.56 -12.74
C ASP A 196 -14.19 -4.57 -14.16
N ARG A 197 -12.89 -4.85 -14.33
CA ARG A 197 -12.19 -5.00 -15.60
C ARG A 197 -11.77 -6.43 -15.91
N GLY A 198 -12.30 -7.41 -15.14
CA GLY A 198 -12.11 -8.84 -15.39
C GLY A 198 -10.97 -9.49 -14.60
N PHE A 199 -10.43 -8.82 -13.59
CA PHE A 199 -9.33 -9.31 -12.74
C PHE A 199 -9.73 -9.38 -11.25
N PRO A 200 -10.74 -10.21 -10.87
CA PRO A 200 -11.23 -10.26 -9.49
C PRO A 200 -10.17 -10.69 -8.46
N GLN A 201 -9.08 -11.30 -8.89
CA GLN A 201 -7.94 -11.69 -8.09
C GLN A 201 -7.07 -10.49 -7.63
N TRP A 202 -7.36 -9.27 -8.11
CA TRP A 202 -6.72 -8.02 -7.72
C TRP A 202 -7.68 -7.04 -7.07
N TRP A 203 -8.78 -7.54 -6.51
CA TRP A 203 -9.82 -6.74 -5.85
C TRP A 203 -10.39 -5.64 -6.77
N GLU A 204 -10.18 -4.38 -6.43
CA GLU A 204 -10.63 -3.18 -7.20
C GLU A 204 -9.48 -2.56 -8.03
N GLY A 205 -8.38 -3.30 -8.23
CA GLY A 205 -7.23 -2.85 -9.00
C GLY A 205 -6.23 -2.01 -8.22
N MET A 206 -5.00 -1.95 -8.73
CA MET A 206 -3.89 -1.21 -8.11
C MET A 206 -3.07 -0.45 -9.15
N GLN A 207 -2.54 0.70 -8.76
CA GLN A 207 -1.53 1.41 -9.53
C GLN A 207 -0.29 1.69 -8.69
N VAL A 208 0.89 1.61 -9.32
CA VAL A 208 2.16 1.96 -8.70
C VAL A 208 2.79 3.10 -9.49
N LEU A 209 3.10 4.18 -8.78
CA LEU A 209 3.87 5.29 -9.32
C LEU A 209 5.27 5.27 -8.70
N GLU A 210 6.29 5.53 -9.51
CA GLU A 210 7.65 5.76 -9.05
C GLU A 210 7.93 7.25 -8.93
N TRP A 211 8.54 7.65 -7.81
CA TRP A 211 8.91 9.03 -7.52
C TRP A 211 10.36 9.31 -7.89
N SER A 212 10.60 10.15 -8.89
CA SER A 212 11.94 10.55 -9.28
C SER A 212 12.56 11.57 -8.30
N ALA A 213 13.90 11.62 -8.27
CA ALA A 213 14.66 12.52 -7.41
C ALA A 213 14.48 14.01 -7.78
#